data_4c1f1524f31126153847294c62c7dc26
#
_entry.id   4c1f1524f31126153847294c62c7dc26
#
_cell.length_a   1.000
_cell.length_b   1.000
_cell.length_c   1.000
_cell.angle_alpha   90.00
_cell.angle_beta   90.00
_cell.angle_gamma   90.00
#
_symmetry.space_group_name_H-M   'P 1'
#
loop_
_entity.id
_entity.type
_entity.pdbx_description
1 polymer ?
#
loop_
_entity_poly.entity_id
_entity_poly.type
_entity_poly.pdbx_seq_one_letter_code
_entity_poly.pdbx_strand_id
1 'polypeptide(L)'
;GGSHAGLDTSYARIPADMRYIASFFGKELLGEVDPAEFYAKQWNTSDRPVRRAKHFFDENARVPKMRDALIAGNAAEYMRLMNESGRSSETLLTNIVTSATDDRKLETGLYLSSELLDGIGAWRVHGGGFAGCVQALMPSEYFPKYKSEMEAAFGLGSCRALKLG
;
A
#
# COMPACT_ATOMS: atom_id res chain seq x y z
N GLY A 1 -7.55 -1.11 -13.15
CA GLY A 1 -7.64 -0.03 -12.18
C GLY A 1 -8.93 0.77 -12.33
N GLY A 2 -9.29 1.57 -11.33
CA GLY A 2 -10.42 2.49 -11.37
C GLY A 2 -10.13 3.77 -12.17
N SER A 3 -11.12 4.67 -12.21
CA SER A 3 -10.97 6.00 -12.82
C SER A 3 -10.29 6.97 -11.83
N HIS A 4 -9.33 7.76 -12.32
CA HIS A 4 -8.70 8.83 -11.55
C HIS A 4 -9.49 10.15 -11.55
N ALA A 5 -10.58 10.23 -12.33
CA ALA A 5 -11.39 11.45 -12.44
C ALA A 5 -12.00 11.82 -11.08
N GLY A 6 -11.85 13.08 -10.67
CA GLY A 6 -12.39 13.61 -9.42
C GLY A 6 -11.64 13.23 -8.14
N LEU A 7 -10.49 12.53 -8.22
CA LEU A 7 -9.72 12.08 -7.06
C LEU A 7 -8.63 13.06 -6.61
N ASP A 8 -8.44 14.19 -7.28
CA ASP A 8 -7.36 15.15 -7.03
C ASP A 8 -7.31 15.59 -5.57
N THR A 9 -8.47 15.87 -4.96
CA THR A 9 -8.56 16.26 -3.54
C THR A 9 -8.10 15.12 -2.61
N SER A 10 -8.44 13.87 -2.94
CA SER A 10 -8.05 12.71 -2.12
C SER A 10 -6.54 12.50 -2.18
N TYR A 11 -5.93 12.61 -3.35
CA TYR A 11 -4.48 12.54 -3.52
C TYR A 11 -3.76 13.71 -2.83
N ALA A 12 -4.23 14.95 -3.00
CA ALA A 12 -3.62 16.13 -2.41
C ALA A 12 -3.62 16.14 -0.88
N ARG A 13 -4.60 15.49 -0.26
CA ARG A 13 -4.68 15.37 1.21
C ARG A 13 -3.55 14.55 1.84
N ILE A 14 -3.00 13.57 1.13
CA ILE A 14 -1.93 12.74 1.67
C ILE A 14 -0.67 13.57 1.97
N PRO A 15 -0.07 14.27 0.99
CA PRO A 15 1.09 15.11 1.27
C PRO A 15 0.75 16.30 2.19
N ALA A 16 -0.46 16.83 2.16
CA ALA A 16 -0.87 17.90 3.08
C ALA A 16 -0.84 17.44 4.56
N ASP A 17 -1.38 16.25 4.86
CA ASP A 17 -1.32 15.67 6.20
C ASP A 17 0.13 15.41 6.63
N MET A 18 1.00 14.95 5.74
CA MET A 18 2.41 14.72 6.03
C MET A 18 3.17 16.02 6.32
N ARG A 19 2.93 17.09 5.55
CA ARG A 19 3.49 18.43 5.82
C ARG A 19 2.98 19.01 7.14
N TYR A 20 1.70 18.80 7.44
CA TYR A 20 1.13 19.21 8.73
C TYR A 20 1.90 18.58 9.90
N ILE A 21 2.22 17.29 9.84
CA ILE A 21 3.02 16.65 10.90
C ILE A 21 4.48 17.18 10.90
N ALA A 22 5.09 17.39 9.74
CA ALA A 22 6.45 17.95 9.64
C ALA A 22 6.56 19.33 10.32
N SER A 23 5.51 20.16 10.23
CA SER A 23 5.48 21.50 10.83
C SER A 23 5.63 21.50 12.36
N PHE A 24 5.23 20.43 13.06
CA PHE A 24 5.44 20.29 14.51
C PHE A 24 6.93 20.17 14.90
N PHE A 25 7.79 19.91 13.93
CA PHE A 25 9.24 19.79 14.07
C PHE A 25 9.97 20.94 13.37
N GLY A 26 9.25 21.98 12.91
CA GLY A 26 9.82 23.10 12.17
C GLY A 26 10.38 22.73 10.80
N LYS A 27 9.83 21.65 10.18
CA LYS A 27 10.23 21.13 8.87
C LYS A 27 9.15 21.33 7.83
N GLU A 28 9.54 21.41 6.56
CA GLU A 28 8.62 21.49 5.43
C GLU A 28 8.16 20.10 4.97
N LEU A 29 9.07 19.14 4.98
CA LEU A 29 8.82 17.79 4.51
C LEU A 29 9.05 16.77 5.64
N LEU A 30 8.21 15.75 5.66
CA LEU A 30 8.30 14.70 6.68
C LEU A 30 9.61 13.90 6.59
N GLY A 31 10.23 13.82 5.40
CA GLY A 31 11.54 13.20 5.21
C GLY A 31 12.72 13.93 5.88
N GLU A 32 12.50 15.16 6.35
CA GLU A 32 13.51 15.96 7.09
C GLU A 32 13.40 15.77 8.62
N VAL A 33 12.35 15.07 9.07
CA VAL A 33 12.10 14.80 10.49
C VAL A 33 12.81 13.51 10.88
N ASP A 34 13.52 13.54 12.02
CA ASP A 34 14.08 12.32 12.59
C ASP A 34 12.93 11.40 13.05
N PRO A 35 12.89 10.14 12.54
CA PRO A 35 11.90 9.18 13.00
C PRO A 35 11.86 9.00 14.52
N ALA A 36 13.01 9.07 15.21
CA ALA A 36 13.08 8.93 16.66
C ALA A 36 12.33 10.07 17.37
N GLU A 37 12.43 11.31 16.87
CA GLU A 37 11.68 12.45 17.41
C GLU A 37 10.18 12.27 17.20
N PHE A 38 9.76 11.79 16.04
CA PHE A 38 8.35 11.50 15.76
C PHE A 38 7.78 10.46 16.72
N TYR A 39 8.49 9.33 16.92
CA TYR A 39 8.00 8.25 17.79
C TYR A 39 8.09 8.59 19.30
N ALA A 40 9.00 9.46 19.71
CA ALA A 40 9.10 9.92 21.11
C ALA A 40 7.97 10.87 21.52
N LYS A 41 7.31 11.54 20.55
CA LYS A 41 6.23 12.47 20.80
C LYS A 41 4.92 11.74 21.10
N GLN A 42 4.18 12.22 22.10
CA GLN A 42 2.84 11.73 22.35
C GLN A 42 1.85 12.26 21.31
N TRP A 43 1.26 11.34 20.55
CA TRP A 43 0.30 11.63 19.51
C TRP A 43 -1.08 11.05 19.86
N ASN A 44 -2.14 11.73 19.41
CA ASN A 44 -3.43 11.07 19.28
C ASN A 44 -3.41 10.15 18.04
N THR A 45 -3.26 8.85 18.27
CA THR A 45 -3.13 7.84 17.19
C THR A 45 -4.41 7.66 16.36
N SER A 46 -5.55 8.22 16.79
CA SER A 46 -6.77 8.23 15.96
C SER A 46 -6.71 9.30 14.86
N ASP A 47 -5.83 10.28 14.96
CA ASP A 47 -5.73 11.37 14.00
C ASP A 47 -5.15 10.87 12.67
N ARG A 48 -5.86 11.18 11.58
CA ARG A 48 -5.45 10.78 10.23
C ARG A 48 -4.03 11.27 9.85
N PRO A 49 -3.64 12.53 10.08
CA PRO A 49 -2.28 12.99 9.76
C PRO A 49 -1.20 12.18 10.49
N VAL A 50 -1.43 11.85 11.76
CA VAL A 50 -0.51 11.04 12.59
C VAL A 50 -0.35 9.64 12.01
N ARG A 51 -1.46 8.97 11.64
CA ARG A 51 -1.42 7.65 11.02
C ARG A 51 -0.67 7.68 9.68
N ARG A 52 -0.89 8.69 8.85
CA ARG A 52 -0.19 8.87 7.58
C ARG A 52 1.31 9.10 7.74
N ALA A 53 1.70 9.90 8.74
CA ALA A 53 3.12 10.07 9.08
C ALA A 53 3.74 8.77 9.58
N LYS A 54 3.04 8.02 10.42
CA LYS A 54 3.49 6.71 10.87
C LYS A 54 3.68 5.76 9.69
N HIS A 55 2.74 5.70 8.75
CA HIS A 55 2.90 4.92 7.51
C HIS A 55 4.19 5.31 6.78
N PHE A 56 4.45 6.60 6.60
CA PHE A 56 5.65 7.08 5.91
C PHE A 56 6.95 6.57 6.56
N PHE A 57 7.09 6.70 7.88
CA PHE A 57 8.28 6.24 8.59
C PHE A 57 8.40 4.71 8.59
N ASP A 58 7.30 4.00 8.80
CA ASP A 58 7.28 2.54 8.76
C ASP A 58 7.67 1.98 7.37
N GLU A 59 7.20 2.61 6.27
CA GLU A 59 7.57 2.22 4.91
C GLU A 59 9.06 2.49 4.63
N ASN A 60 9.57 3.65 5.03
CA ASN A 60 10.99 3.94 4.88
C ASN A 60 11.88 2.94 5.62
N ALA A 61 11.46 2.48 6.80
CA ALA A 61 12.17 1.44 7.56
C ALA A 61 11.98 0.04 6.95
N ARG A 62 10.90 -0.21 6.19
CA ARG A 62 10.59 -1.50 5.56
C ARG A 62 11.39 -1.73 4.28
N VAL A 63 11.62 -0.69 3.48
CA VAL A 63 12.31 -0.79 2.19
C VAL A 63 13.68 -1.49 2.30
N PRO A 64 14.61 -1.08 3.21
CA PRO A 64 15.87 -1.80 3.35
C PRO A 64 15.70 -3.27 3.76
N LYS A 65 14.74 -3.59 4.61
CA LYS A 65 14.45 -4.98 5.00
C LYS A 65 13.96 -5.82 3.81
N MET A 66 13.11 -5.24 2.96
CA MET A 66 12.65 -5.91 1.73
C MET A 66 13.80 -6.14 0.75
N ARG A 67 14.68 -5.14 0.57
CA ARG A 67 15.90 -5.29 -0.23
C ARG A 67 16.78 -6.43 0.30
N ASP A 68 17.01 -6.47 1.60
CA ASP A 68 17.89 -7.46 2.23
C ASP A 68 17.28 -8.88 2.12
N ALA A 69 15.94 -9.00 2.23
CA ALA A 69 15.24 -10.27 1.99
C ALA A 69 15.41 -10.75 0.53
N LEU A 70 15.35 -9.83 -0.46
CA LEU A 70 15.60 -10.16 -1.86
C LEU A 70 17.05 -10.63 -2.09
N ILE A 71 18.03 -9.90 -1.55
CA ILE A 71 19.46 -10.25 -1.67
C ILE A 71 19.72 -11.64 -1.06
N ALA A 72 19.07 -11.94 0.07
CA ALA A 72 19.18 -13.23 0.74
C ALA A 72 18.39 -14.37 0.08
N GLY A 73 17.62 -14.10 -0.99
CA GLY A 73 16.70 -15.07 -1.59
C GLY A 73 15.57 -15.51 -0.66
N ASN A 74 15.27 -14.72 0.38
CA ASN A 74 14.25 -15.05 1.37
C ASN A 74 12.86 -14.54 0.91
N ALA A 75 12.23 -15.31 0.01
CA ALA A 75 10.91 -14.98 -0.54
C ALA A 75 9.82 -14.90 0.53
N ALA A 76 9.88 -15.74 1.57
CA ALA A 76 8.89 -15.74 2.64
C ALA A 76 8.91 -14.42 3.43
N GLU A 77 10.11 -13.95 3.80
CA GLU A 77 10.26 -12.66 4.48
C GLU A 77 9.86 -11.48 3.59
N TYR A 78 10.20 -11.53 2.30
CA TYR A 78 9.76 -10.50 1.35
C TYR A 78 8.23 -10.43 1.26
N MET A 79 7.55 -11.57 1.13
CA MET A 79 6.09 -11.64 1.09
C MET A 79 5.46 -11.16 2.40
N ARG A 80 6.03 -11.51 3.55
CA ARG A 80 5.57 -11.02 4.85
C ARG A 80 5.63 -9.50 4.93
N LEU A 81 6.76 -8.90 4.54
CA LEU A 81 6.96 -7.45 4.51
C LEU A 81 6.03 -6.76 3.49
N MET A 82 5.77 -7.39 2.35
CA MET A 82 4.83 -6.88 1.35
C MET A 82 3.39 -6.84 1.90
N ASN A 83 2.96 -7.88 2.60
CA ASN A 83 1.64 -7.91 3.25
C ASN A 83 1.53 -6.86 4.38
N GLU A 84 2.59 -6.66 5.16
CA GLU A 84 2.64 -5.57 6.16
C GLU A 84 2.50 -4.19 5.51
N SER A 85 3.18 -3.97 4.39
CA SER A 85 3.06 -2.73 3.61
C SER A 85 1.64 -2.52 3.09
N GLY A 86 0.99 -3.57 2.58
CA GLY A 86 -0.42 -3.54 2.16
C GLY A 86 -1.34 -3.13 3.31
N ARG A 87 -1.21 -3.78 4.46
CA ARG A 87 -1.98 -3.45 5.67
C ARG A 87 -1.74 -2.02 6.15
N SER A 88 -0.49 -1.56 6.10
CA SER A 88 -0.14 -0.19 6.45
C SER A 88 -0.78 0.83 5.50
N SER A 89 -0.83 0.55 4.21
CA SER A 89 -1.53 1.37 3.22
C SER A 89 -3.03 1.46 3.52
N GLU A 90 -3.66 0.35 3.85
CA GLU A 90 -5.10 0.29 4.14
C GLU A 90 -5.45 1.01 5.45
N THR A 91 -4.72 0.73 6.53
CA THR A 91 -5.10 1.15 7.89
C THR A 91 -4.50 2.49 8.31
N LEU A 92 -3.30 2.83 7.86
CA LEU A 92 -2.58 4.04 8.24
C LEU A 92 -2.63 5.11 7.16
N LEU A 93 -2.25 4.80 5.92
CA LEU A 93 -2.30 5.75 4.81
C LEU A 93 -3.74 6.04 4.40
N THR A 94 -4.61 5.03 4.48
CA THR A 94 -6.04 5.10 4.11
C THR A 94 -6.24 5.54 2.66
N ASN A 95 -5.53 4.88 1.74
CA ASN A 95 -5.52 5.20 0.32
C ASN A 95 -6.26 4.17 -0.55
N ILE A 96 -7.12 3.33 0.02
CA ILE A 96 -7.88 2.32 -0.71
C ILE A 96 -9.23 2.88 -1.15
N VAL A 97 -10.00 3.42 -0.21
CA VAL A 97 -11.37 3.92 -0.43
C VAL A 97 -11.42 5.42 -0.18
N THR A 98 -12.23 6.13 -0.95
CA THR A 98 -12.53 7.55 -0.76
C THR A 98 -14.02 7.79 -0.96
N SER A 99 -14.54 8.85 -0.32
CA SER A 99 -15.91 9.33 -0.54
C SER A 99 -16.09 10.11 -1.86
N ALA A 100 -15.00 10.36 -2.58
CA ALA A 100 -15.05 11.09 -3.84
C ALA A 100 -15.58 10.25 -5.02
N THR A 101 -15.70 8.94 -4.85
CA THR A 101 -16.23 8.00 -5.85
C THR A 101 -16.85 6.77 -5.21
N ASP A 102 -17.82 6.19 -5.89
CA ASP A 102 -18.40 4.87 -5.55
C ASP A 102 -17.65 3.71 -6.20
N ASP A 103 -16.59 3.96 -6.96
CA ASP A 103 -15.73 2.91 -7.52
C ASP A 103 -15.02 2.15 -6.40
N ARG A 104 -15.28 0.85 -6.29
CA ARG A 104 -14.70 -0.06 -5.28
C ARG A 104 -13.80 -1.13 -5.90
N LYS A 105 -13.36 -0.94 -7.14
CA LYS A 105 -12.57 -1.96 -7.85
C LYS A 105 -11.27 -2.29 -7.15
N LEU A 106 -10.59 -1.28 -6.58
CA LEU A 106 -9.35 -1.50 -5.84
C LEU A 106 -9.59 -2.32 -4.57
N GLU A 107 -10.59 -1.94 -3.78
CA GLU A 107 -11.02 -2.66 -2.57
C GLU A 107 -11.41 -4.10 -2.90
N THR A 108 -12.25 -4.30 -3.93
CA THR A 108 -12.65 -5.62 -4.41
C THR A 108 -11.44 -6.45 -4.85
N GLY A 109 -10.49 -5.85 -5.57
CA GLY A 109 -9.28 -6.54 -6.01
C GLY A 109 -8.38 -6.97 -4.85
N LEU A 110 -8.26 -6.15 -3.81
CA LEU A 110 -7.53 -6.51 -2.59
C LEU A 110 -8.24 -7.63 -1.82
N TYR A 111 -9.56 -7.55 -1.70
CA TYR A 111 -10.36 -8.60 -1.07
C TYR A 111 -10.22 -9.95 -1.79
N LEU A 112 -10.40 -9.98 -3.12
CA LEU A 112 -10.21 -11.20 -3.90
C LEU A 112 -8.78 -11.74 -3.79
N SER A 113 -7.79 -10.86 -3.76
CA SER A 113 -6.39 -11.29 -3.54
C SER A 113 -6.21 -11.92 -2.16
N SER A 114 -6.86 -11.41 -1.12
CA SER A 114 -6.82 -12.02 0.21
C SER A 114 -7.43 -13.42 0.23
N GLU A 115 -8.60 -13.60 -0.40
CA GLU A 115 -9.24 -14.92 -0.46
C GLU A 115 -8.43 -15.97 -1.25
N LEU A 116 -7.71 -15.51 -2.29
CA LEU A 116 -6.97 -16.41 -3.17
C LEU A 116 -5.54 -16.70 -2.71
N LEU A 117 -4.92 -15.79 -1.96
CA LEU A 117 -3.49 -15.85 -1.64
C LEU A 117 -3.17 -15.94 -0.15
N ASP A 118 -4.17 -16.00 0.74
CA ASP A 118 -3.93 -16.16 2.17
C ASP A 118 -3.12 -17.45 2.43
N GLY A 119 -2.03 -17.32 3.17
CA GLY A 119 -1.09 -18.41 3.44
C GLY A 119 -0.23 -18.86 2.24
N ILE A 120 -0.43 -18.29 1.04
CA ILE A 120 0.24 -18.70 -0.20
C ILE A 120 1.18 -17.61 -0.72
N GLY A 121 0.73 -16.35 -0.67
CA GLY A 121 1.41 -15.25 -1.32
C GLY A 121 1.29 -13.93 -0.59
N ALA A 122 1.53 -12.86 -1.32
CA ALA A 122 1.43 -11.51 -0.80
C ALA A 122 0.71 -10.59 -1.80
N TRP A 123 0.02 -9.58 -1.27
CA TRP A 123 -0.70 -8.60 -2.07
C TRP A 123 -0.71 -7.23 -1.39
N ARG A 124 -0.81 -6.20 -2.20
CA ARG A 124 -0.93 -4.83 -1.72
C ARG A 124 -1.47 -3.91 -2.81
N VAL A 125 -1.94 -2.75 -2.41
CA VAL A 125 -2.14 -1.66 -3.36
C VAL A 125 -0.81 -1.27 -4.00
N HIS A 126 -0.82 -0.99 -5.30
CA HIS A 126 0.33 -0.47 -6.04
C HIS A 126 0.12 1.01 -6.39
N GLY A 127 1.11 1.84 -6.11
CA GLY A 127 1.06 3.28 -6.36
C GLY A 127 0.22 4.06 -5.33
N GLY A 128 -0.37 5.16 -5.76
CA GLY A 128 -1.05 6.13 -4.90
C GLY A 128 -2.38 5.65 -4.29
N GLY A 129 -2.91 4.53 -4.73
CA GLY A 129 -4.20 4.01 -4.25
C GLY A 129 -5.41 4.62 -4.94
N PHE A 130 -6.56 4.61 -4.28
CA PHE A 130 -7.89 5.08 -4.69
C PHE A 130 -8.41 4.48 -6.01
N ALA A 131 -7.71 4.65 -7.13
CA ALA A 131 -8.03 4.08 -8.44
C ALA A 131 -6.88 3.24 -9.01
N GLY A 132 -5.91 2.88 -8.18
CA GLY A 132 -4.68 2.17 -8.56
C GLY A 132 -4.89 0.70 -8.93
N CYS A 133 -3.79 -0.03 -8.94
CA CYS A 133 -3.74 -1.46 -9.21
C CYS A 133 -3.45 -2.24 -7.93
N VAL A 134 -3.76 -3.52 -7.93
CA VAL A 134 -3.25 -4.49 -6.96
C VAL A 134 -1.95 -5.09 -7.51
N GLN A 135 -0.94 -5.16 -6.68
CA GLN A 135 0.25 -5.96 -6.90
C GLN A 135 0.12 -7.24 -6.07
N ALA A 136 0.33 -8.38 -6.71
CA ALA A 136 0.31 -9.69 -6.06
C ALA A 136 1.60 -10.46 -6.39
N LEU A 137 2.11 -11.18 -5.41
CA LEU A 137 3.27 -12.07 -5.53
C LEU A 137 2.87 -13.47 -5.05
N MET A 138 3.12 -14.47 -5.87
CA MET A 138 2.73 -15.84 -5.58
C MET A 138 3.65 -16.83 -6.30
N PRO A 139 3.71 -18.11 -5.87
CA PRO A 139 4.31 -19.16 -6.67
C PRO A 139 3.62 -19.30 -8.03
N SER A 140 4.39 -19.61 -9.07
CA SER A 140 3.92 -19.58 -10.47
C SER A 140 2.74 -20.52 -10.77
N GLU A 141 2.63 -21.62 -10.02
CA GLU A 141 1.56 -22.61 -10.15
C GLU A 141 0.17 -22.06 -9.72
N TYR A 142 0.13 -21.03 -8.88
CA TYR A 142 -1.13 -20.38 -8.46
C TYR A 142 -1.60 -19.29 -9.44
N PHE A 143 -0.71 -18.79 -10.29
CA PHE A 143 -1.02 -17.67 -11.19
C PHE A 143 -2.18 -17.94 -12.15
N PRO A 144 -2.33 -19.13 -12.79
CA PRO A 144 -3.44 -19.37 -13.69
C PRO A 144 -4.82 -19.24 -13.02
N LYS A 145 -4.96 -19.76 -11.79
CA LYS A 145 -6.20 -19.63 -11.02
C LYS A 145 -6.44 -18.17 -10.62
N TYR A 146 -5.44 -17.51 -10.06
CA TYR A 146 -5.52 -16.10 -9.67
C TYR A 146 -5.92 -15.22 -10.85
N LYS A 147 -5.29 -15.42 -12.02
CA LYS A 147 -5.60 -14.68 -13.23
C LYS A 147 -7.06 -14.89 -13.66
N SER A 148 -7.52 -16.15 -13.68
CA SER A 148 -8.90 -16.49 -14.08
C SER A 148 -9.94 -15.78 -13.21
N GLU A 149 -9.76 -15.79 -11.88
CA GLU A 149 -10.68 -15.15 -10.93
C GLU A 149 -10.65 -13.61 -11.06
N MET A 150 -9.47 -13.03 -11.20
CA MET A 150 -9.34 -11.59 -11.38
C MET A 150 -9.91 -11.12 -12.72
N GLU A 151 -9.73 -11.88 -13.80
CA GLU A 151 -10.31 -11.55 -15.10
C GLU A 151 -11.80 -11.78 -15.16
N ALA A 152 -12.34 -12.73 -14.40
CA ALA A 152 -13.78 -12.90 -14.25
C ALA A 152 -14.43 -11.68 -13.55
N ALA A 153 -13.75 -11.11 -12.55
CA ALA A 153 -14.25 -9.97 -11.81
C ALA A 153 -14.08 -8.62 -12.55
N PHE A 154 -12.97 -8.44 -13.28
CA PHE A 154 -12.55 -7.13 -13.82
C PHE A 154 -12.45 -7.09 -15.36
N GLY A 155 -12.72 -8.20 -16.03
CA GLY A 155 -12.63 -8.33 -17.49
C GLY A 155 -11.28 -8.88 -17.98
N LEU A 156 -11.28 -9.44 -19.16
CA LEU A 156 -10.11 -10.03 -19.80
C LEU A 156 -8.97 -9.00 -19.93
N GLY A 157 -7.74 -9.43 -19.65
CA GLY A 157 -6.54 -8.60 -19.71
C GLY A 157 -6.33 -7.68 -18.50
N SER A 158 -7.22 -7.73 -17.49
CA SER A 158 -7.06 -6.96 -16.24
C SER A 158 -5.91 -7.49 -15.36
N CYS A 159 -5.52 -8.75 -15.52
CA CYS A 159 -4.44 -9.39 -14.79
C CYS A 159 -3.25 -9.69 -15.71
N ARG A 160 -2.07 -9.19 -15.37
CA ARG A 160 -0.83 -9.34 -16.15
C ARG A 160 0.28 -9.91 -15.28
N ALA A 161 0.97 -10.94 -15.81
CA ALA A 161 2.19 -11.44 -15.19
C ALA A 161 3.35 -10.48 -15.47
N LEU A 162 4.12 -10.18 -14.42
CA LEU A 162 5.43 -9.54 -14.50
C LEU A 162 6.46 -10.55 -13.97
N LYS A 163 7.58 -10.68 -14.65
CA LYS A 163 8.72 -11.44 -14.12
C LYS A 163 9.71 -10.43 -13.54
N LEU A 164 10.12 -10.67 -12.31
CA LEU A 164 11.31 -10.04 -11.76
C LEU A 164 12.50 -10.70 -12.43
N GLY A 165 13.27 -9.92 -13.19
CA GLY A 165 14.48 -10.39 -13.87
C GLY A 165 15.65 -10.60 -12.92
#